data_bde443fbcddc2a65b53a4b679ec6bc93
#
_entry.id   bde443fbcddc2a65b53a4b679ec6bc93
#
_cell.length_a   1.000
_cell.length_b   1.000
_cell.length_c   1.000
_cell.angle_alpha   90.00
_cell.angle_beta   90.00
_cell.angle_gamma   90.00
#
_symmetry.space_group_name_H-M   'P 1'
#
loop_
_entity.id
_entity.type
_entity.pdbx_description
1 polymer ?
#
loop_
_entity_poly.entity_id
_entity_poly.type
_entity_poly.pdbx_seq_one_letter_code
_entity_poly.pdbx_strand_id
1 'polypeptide(L)'
;MRFDRFTKQDITDCPDFCNERDNRIDDESIGKIAIYIENVYGLQLSQPRILEMLKTTSKERGFNPVHEFIQSATWDNVERIDTVVIRYLGADDTPLTRMQTRKWMVGAVARAFSPGCKFDHILTFTGPQSVGKSTFLNIIAGNWFSDSFSFAHDDKSKIEDITGAWIVEISELNGMKRAHDAEAAKAFLSRVRDDVRPAYARKSESIPRSNVFAATTNETEFLQSCNGNRRWWIIPIKGAGEVREWIDELKYEVPQLWAEAYHYYTAGETLFLPPELESEANRRQAEYTTAAGDELLDEIEAFLNRPVPKAYFSWPLGKRAQWQKWAVDPSSFIDDEYRQIGTEPLTIVSPKMIKCELPNDAIRTSFRYSAQYINSLMEHIPDWVRSEREKVPGMHPDYCGADGRVKRPWIRTVIPKTPISPTLDFDCEDSPF
;
A
#
# COMPACT_ATOMS: atom_id res chain seq x y z
N MET A 1 -5.20 -40.17 -3.41
CA MET A 1 -5.42 -39.04 -2.48
C MET A 1 -4.12 -38.36 -2.24
N ARG A 2 -4.10 -37.00 -2.32
CA ARG A 2 -2.92 -36.15 -2.16
C ARG A 2 -3.29 -34.92 -1.34
N PHE A 3 -2.35 -34.29 -0.69
CA PHE A 3 -2.53 -33.04 0.02
C PHE A 3 -1.96 -31.89 -0.82
N ASP A 4 -2.85 -30.98 -1.22
CA ASP A 4 -2.44 -29.74 -1.84
C ASP A 4 -1.83 -28.82 -0.75
N ARG A 5 -0.51 -28.64 -0.81
CA ARG A 5 0.25 -27.83 0.16
C ARG A 5 -0.01 -26.33 -0.02
N PHE A 6 -0.52 -25.92 -1.17
CA PHE A 6 -0.79 -24.52 -1.47
C PHE A 6 -2.16 -24.09 -0.93
N THR A 7 -3.22 -24.80 -1.30
CA THR A 7 -4.59 -24.53 -0.82
C THR A 7 -4.88 -25.10 0.56
N LYS A 8 -3.99 -25.98 1.10
CA LYS A 8 -4.14 -26.69 2.37
C LYS A 8 -5.34 -27.66 2.38
N GLN A 9 -5.64 -28.24 1.25
CA GLN A 9 -6.82 -29.12 1.06
C GLN A 9 -6.42 -30.52 0.67
N ASP A 10 -7.26 -31.49 1.09
CA ASP A 10 -7.15 -32.86 0.66
C ASP A 10 -7.89 -33.01 -0.67
N ILE A 11 -7.22 -33.57 -1.68
CA ILE A 11 -7.77 -33.82 -3.01
C ILE A 11 -7.62 -35.31 -3.41
N THR A 12 -8.47 -35.76 -4.30
CA THR A 12 -8.36 -37.09 -4.86
C THR A 12 -8.70 -37.10 -6.34
N ASP A 13 -8.03 -37.96 -7.09
CA ASP A 13 -8.28 -38.14 -8.51
C ASP A 13 -9.42 -39.23 -8.73
N CYS A 14 -10.04 -39.70 -7.64
CA CYS A 14 -11.14 -40.65 -7.73
C CYS A 14 -12.49 -39.94 -7.82
N PRO A 15 -13.19 -39.96 -8.97
CA PRO A 15 -14.44 -39.23 -9.18
C PRO A 15 -15.54 -39.57 -8.16
N ASP A 16 -15.55 -40.82 -7.67
CA ASP A 16 -16.58 -41.31 -6.73
C ASP A 16 -16.46 -40.64 -5.34
N PHE A 17 -15.29 -40.10 -5.01
CA PHE A 17 -14.95 -39.59 -3.68
C PHE A 17 -14.53 -38.13 -3.66
N CYS A 18 -14.78 -37.38 -4.71
CA CYS A 18 -14.45 -35.96 -4.76
C CYS A 18 -15.64 -35.10 -5.17
N ASN A 19 -15.51 -33.81 -4.95
CA ASN A 19 -16.39 -32.82 -5.54
C ASN A 19 -16.09 -32.72 -7.05
N GLU A 20 -17.13 -32.75 -7.87
CA GLU A 20 -17.01 -32.73 -9.35
C GLU A 20 -16.33 -31.43 -9.89
N ARG A 21 -16.28 -30.37 -9.09
CA ARG A 21 -15.76 -29.07 -9.55
C ARG A 21 -14.25 -28.92 -9.42
N ASP A 22 -13.68 -29.44 -8.33
CA ASP A 22 -12.29 -29.13 -7.97
C ASP A 22 -11.52 -30.29 -7.33
N ASN A 23 -12.07 -31.51 -7.42
CA ASN A 23 -11.50 -32.74 -6.89
C ASN A 23 -11.22 -32.70 -5.35
N ARG A 24 -11.84 -31.78 -4.63
CA ARG A 24 -11.71 -31.67 -3.17
C ARG A 24 -12.51 -32.71 -2.46
N ILE A 25 -12.03 -33.08 -1.28
CA ILE A 25 -12.75 -33.97 -0.36
C ILE A 25 -13.54 -33.07 0.59
N ASP A 26 -14.86 -33.10 0.45
CA ASP A 26 -15.82 -32.40 1.29
C ASP A 26 -16.54 -33.37 2.25
N ASP A 27 -17.51 -32.87 3.02
CA ASP A 27 -18.26 -33.68 3.99
C ASP A 27 -19.08 -34.80 3.29
N GLU A 28 -19.59 -34.56 2.07
CA GLU A 28 -20.28 -35.57 1.28
C GLU A 28 -19.33 -36.67 0.83
N SER A 29 -18.15 -36.29 0.39
CA SER A 29 -17.07 -37.22 0.01
C SER A 29 -16.70 -38.16 1.17
N ILE A 30 -16.61 -37.59 2.39
CA ILE A 30 -16.32 -38.39 3.60
C ILE A 30 -17.43 -39.43 3.86
N GLY A 31 -18.68 -39.02 3.66
CA GLY A 31 -19.82 -39.94 3.75
C GLY A 31 -19.74 -41.10 2.73
N LYS A 32 -19.43 -40.78 1.47
CA LYS A 32 -19.23 -41.79 0.41
C LYS A 32 -18.08 -42.74 0.72
N ILE A 33 -16.96 -42.21 1.23
CA ILE A 33 -15.80 -43.02 1.67
C ILE A 33 -16.19 -43.94 2.84
N ALA A 34 -17.00 -43.48 3.79
CA ALA A 34 -17.47 -44.30 4.91
C ALA A 34 -18.29 -45.48 4.44
N ILE A 35 -19.26 -45.23 3.55
CA ILE A 35 -20.10 -46.25 2.95
C ILE A 35 -19.26 -47.25 2.15
N TYR A 36 -18.31 -46.81 1.38
CA TYR A 36 -17.41 -47.67 0.61
C TYR A 36 -16.60 -48.59 1.53
N ILE A 37 -16.02 -48.06 2.61
CA ILE A 37 -15.24 -48.85 3.57
C ILE A 37 -16.11 -49.89 4.25
N GLU A 38 -17.33 -49.55 4.63
CA GLU A 38 -18.27 -50.48 5.22
C GLU A 38 -18.66 -51.61 4.25
N ASN A 39 -19.00 -51.26 3.01
CA ASN A 39 -19.44 -52.24 2.00
C ASN A 39 -18.32 -53.20 1.53
N VAL A 40 -17.09 -52.67 1.38
CA VAL A 40 -15.97 -53.46 0.82
C VAL A 40 -15.21 -54.24 1.89
N TYR A 41 -15.01 -53.61 3.07
CA TYR A 41 -14.15 -54.15 4.13
C TYR A 41 -14.91 -54.60 5.38
N GLY A 42 -16.22 -54.33 5.47
CA GLY A 42 -17.02 -54.65 6.66
C GLY A 42 -16.64 -53.84 7.89
N LEU A 43 -15.99 -52.70 7.73
CA LEU A 43 -15.49 -51.86 8.83
C LEU A 43 -16.39 -50.62 9.01
N GLN A 44 -16.96 -50.48 10.19
CA GLN A 44 -17.70 -49.27 10.57
C GLN A 44 -16.76 -48.28 11.22
N LEU A 45 -16.42 -47.21 10.50
CA LEU A 45 -15.56 -46.14 10.97
C LEU A 45 -16.37 -44.84 11.16
N SER A 46 -16.09 -44.13 12.24
CA SER A 46 -16.68 -42.81 12.44
C SER A 46 -16.06 -41.79 11.49
N GLN A 47 -16.82 -40.77 11.06
CA GLN A 47 -16.34 -39.70 10.19
C GLN A 47 -15.05 -39.01 10.72
N PRO A 48 -14.93 -38.68 12.06
CA PRO A 48 -13.70 -38.15 12.58
C PRO A 48 -12.46 -39.03 12.40
N ARG A 49 -12.66 -40.36 12.50
CA ARG A 49 -11.57 -41.33 12.30
C ARG A 49 -11.17 -41.42 10.84
N ILE A 50 -12.13 -41.39 9.92
CA ILE A 50 -11.85 -41.33 8.49
C ILE A 50 -11.06 -40.04 8.17
N LEU A 51 -11.51 -38.89 8.65
CA LEU A 51 -10.79 -37.60 8.48
C LEU A 51 -9.35 -37.66 8.98
N GLU A 52 -9.11 -38.23 10.15
CA GLU A 52 -7.77 -38.39 10.71
C GLU A 52 -6.88 -39.26 9.81
N MET A 53 -7.40 -40.35 9.32
CA MET A 53 -6.68 -41.27 8.43
C MET A 53 -6.40 -40.60 7.08
N LEU A 54 -7.38 -39.89 6.49
CA LEU A 54 -7.22 -39.14 5.26
C LEU A 54 -6.14 -38.07 5.39
N LYS A 55 -6.19 -37.23 6.44
CA LYS A 55 -5.19 -36.21 6.72
C LYS A 55 -3.77 -36.77 6.89
N THR A 56 -3.64 -37.94 7.48
CA THR A 56 -2.32 -38.57 7.66
C THR A 56 -1.78 -39.07 6.32
N THR A 57 -2.60 -39.81 5.57
CA THR A 57 -2.21 -40.42 4.30
C THR A 57 -1.98 -39.37 3.19
N SER A 58 -2.80 -38.33 3.13
CA SER A 58 -2.68 -37.29 2.10
C SER A 58 -1.42 -36.45 2.30
N LYS A 59 -1.06 -36.14 3.56
CA LYS A 59 0.18 -35.37 3.88
C LYS A 59 1.43 -36.06 3.43
N GLU A 60 1.49 -37.38 3.49
CA GLU A 60 2.63 -38.17 2.98
C GLU A 60 2.83 -38.00 1.46
N ARG A 61 1.74 -37.72 0.75
CA ARG A 61 1.68 -37.51 -0.71
C ARG A 61 1.42 -36.04 -1.05
N GLY A 62 1.90 -35.13 -0.22
CA GLY A 62 1.70 -33.70 -0.42
C GLY A 62 2.47 -33.18 -1.63
N PHE A 63 1.81 -32.38 -2.46
CA PHE A 63 2.37 -31.71 -3.62
C PHE A 63 2.02 -30.21 -3.58
N ASN A 64 2.65 -29.44 -4.45
CA ASN A 64 2.31 -28.03 -4.62
C ASN A 64 1.93 -27.79 -6.10
N PRO A 65 0.65 -27.57 -6.41
CA PRO A 65 0.21 -27.43 -7.79
C PRO A 65 0.74 -26.18 -8.48
N VAL A 66 1.06 -25.11 -7.73
CA VAL A 66 1.69 -23.92 -8.29
C VAL A 66 3.12 -24.23 -8.74
N HIS A 67 3.87 -25.07 -8.01
CA HIS A 67 5.19 -25.55 -8.46
C HIS A 67 5.08 -26.34 -9.76
N GLU A 68 4.12 -27.30 -9.81
CA GLU A 68 3.88 -28.10 -11.04
C GLU A 68 3.50 -27.20 -12.22
N PHE A 69 2.70 -26.16 -11.98
CA PHE A 69 2.31 -25.20 -13.00
C PHE A 69 3.52 -24.38 -13.51
N ILE A 70 4.33 -23.81 -12.61
CA ILE A 70 5.53 -23.03 -12.95
C ILE A 70 6.54 -23.90 -13.74
N GLN A 71 6.67 -25.17 -13.37
CA GLN A 71 7.60 -26.13 -13.95
C GLN A 71 6.98 -26.94 -15.10
N SER A 72 5.77 -26.58 -15.57
CA SER A 72 5.06 -27.31 -16.63
C SER A 72 5.77 -27.28 -17.98
N ALA A 73 6.66 -26.33 -18.19
CA ALA A 73 7.47 -26.20 -19.41
C ALA A 73 8.93 -25.95 -19.05
N THR A 74 9.84 -26.33 -19.95
CA THR A 74 11.23 -25.91 -19.92
C THR A 74 11.38 -24.64 -20.74
N TRP A 75 12.06 -23.62 -20.19
CA TRP A 75 12.30 -22.38 -20.92
C TRP A 75 13.04 -22.60 -22.23
N ASP A 76 12.54 -22.04 -23.30
CA ASP A 76 13.08 -22.15 -24.65
C ASP A 76 14.20 -21.14 -24.96
N ASN A 77 14.66 -20.38 -23.97
CA ASN A 77 15.67 -19.32 -24.03
C ASN A 77 15.20 -18.07 -24.84
N VAL A 78 13.91 -17.89 -25.04
CA VAL A 78 13.36 -16.65 -25.64
C VAL A 78 12.85 -15.76 -24.51
N GLU A 79 13.41 -14.56 -24.41
CA GLU A 79 13.02 -13.56 -23.40
C GLU A 79 11.64 -12.98 -23.73
N ARG A 80 10.72 -13.07 -22.78
CA ARG A 80 9.32 -12.62 -22.90
C ARG A 80 8.85 -11.78 -21.74
N ILE A 81 9.29 -12.11 -20.50
CA ILE A 81 8.74 -11.49 -19.29
C ILE A 81 8.96 -9.99 -19.23
N ASP A 82 10.05 -9.48 -19.77
CA ASP A 82 10.37 -8.06 -19.81
C ASP A 82 9.37 -7.25 -20.64
N THR A 83 8.80 -7.89 -21.66
CA THR A 83 7.94 -7.22 -22.65
C THR A 83 6.48 -7.64 -22.58
N VAL A 84 6.12 -8.58 -21.71
CA VAL A 84 4.76 -9.14 -21.66
C VAL A 84 3.70 -8.08 -21.40
N VAL A 85 3.92 -7.17 -20.45
CA VAL A 85 3.00 -6.06 -20.14
C VAL A 85 2.97 -5.03 -21.26
N ILE A 86 4.09 -4.82 -21.94
CA ILE A 86 4.19 -3.92 -23.10
C ILE A 86 3.36 -4.46 -24.25
N ARG A 87 3.51 -5.74 -24.58
CA ARG A 87 2.82 -6.40 -25.69
C ARG A 87 1.31 -6.53 -25.48
N TYR A 88 0.89 -6.97 -24.31
CA TYR A 88 -0.52 -7.32 -24.06
C TYR A 88 -1.35 -6.21 -23.42
N LEU A 89 -0.71 -5.26 -22.74
CA LEU A 89 -1.42 -4.17 -22.08
C LEU A 89 -1.07 -2.77 -22.61
N GLY A 90 -0.12 -2.68 -23.57
CA GLY A 90 0.26 -1.41 -24.18
C GLY A 90 0.98 -0.45 -23.23
N ALA A 91 1.77 -0.99 -22.31
CA ALA A 91 2.66 -0.17 -21.48
C ALA A 91 3.79 0.44 -22.31
N ASP A 92 4.34 1.56 -21.87
CA ASP A 92 5.51 2.16 -22.51
C ASP A 92 6.75 1.26 -22.32
N ASP A 93 7.49 1.07 -23.41
CA ASP A 93 8.73 0.30 -23.38
C ASP A 93 9.86 1.12 -22.79
N THR A 94 10.04 0.98 -21.47
CA THR A 94 11.09 1.65 -20.71
C THR A 94 11.89 0.62 -19.88
N PRO A 95 13.16 0.91 -19.55
CA PRO A 95 13.94 0.05 -18.66
C PRO A 95 13.23 -0.23 -17.33
N LEU A 96 12.53 0.77 -16.78
CA LEU A 96 11.76 0.63 -15.53
C LEU A 96 10.60 -0.35 -15.70
N THR A 97 9.77 -0.22 -16.75
CA THR A 97 8.64 -1.11 -17.02
C THR A 97 9.11 -2.56 -17.19
N ARG A 98 10.16 -2.79 -17.98
CA ARG A 98 10.76 -4.11 -18.17
C ARG A 98 11.22 -4.71 -16.84
N MET A 99 11.99 -3.95 -16.06
CA MET A 99 12.55 -4.44 -14.81
C MET A 99 11.48 -4.68 -13.73
N GLN A 100 10.49 -3.81 -13.59
CA GLN A 100 9.37 -4.00 -12.67
C GLN A 100 8.60 -5.29 -12.99
N THR A 101 8.32 -5.55 -14.27
CA THR A 101 7.64 -6.76 -14.72
C THR A 101 8.46 -8.01 -14.41
N ARG A 102 9.75 -8.04 -14.78
CA ARG A 102 10.65 -9.15 -14.50
C ARG A 102 10.73 -9.44 -13.00
N LYS A 103 11.07 -8.44 -12.21
CA LYS A 103 11.24 -8.59 -10.74
C LYS A 103 9.97 -9.06 -10.04
N TRP A 104 8.79 -8.59 -10.51
CA TRP A 104 7.53 -9.03 -9.93
C TRP A 104 7.22 -10.49 -10.27
N MET A 105 7.44 -10.92 -11.50
CA MET A 105 7.25 -12.32 -11.90
C MET A 105 8.24 -13.26 -11.20
N VAL A 106 9.51 -12.86 -11.11
CA VAL A 106 10.52 -13.61 -10.32
C VAL A 106 10.14 -13.64 -8.83
N GLY A 107 9.60 -12.55 -8.29
CA GLY A 107 9.08 -12.45 -6.94
C GLY A 107 7.90 -13.40 -6.68
N ALA A 108 7.01 -13.56 -7.67
CA ALA A 108 5.91 -14.52 -7.59
C ALA A 108 6.41 -15.96 -7.52
N VAL A 109 7.42 -16.30 -8.33
CA VAL A 109 8.09 -17.61 -8.24
C VAL A 109 8.78 -17.78 -6.89
N ALA A 110 9.53 -16.77 -6.43
CA ALA A 110 10.20 -16.81 -5.13
C ALA A 110 9.22 -17.05 -3.96
N ARG A 111 8.05 -16.41 -3.98
CA ARG A 111 6.98 -16.63 -2.99
C ARG A 111 6.39 -18.04 -3.05
N ALA A 112 6.28 -18.62 -4.23
CA ALA A 112 5.81 -20.00 -4.38
C ALA A 112 6.83 -21.01 -3.82
N PHE A 113 8.12 -20.89 -4.20
CA PHE A 113 9.16 -21.86 -3.84
C PHE A 113 9.80 -21.61 -2.47
N SER A 114 9.80 -20.36 -2.01
CA SER A 114 10.33 -19.95 -0.69
C SER A 114 9.29 -19.12 0.06
N PRO A 115 8.17 -19.75 0.51
CA PRO A 115 7.10 -19.04 1.22
C PRO A 115 7.64 -18.27 2.43
N GLY A 116 7.19 -17.02 2.57
CA GLY A 116 7.68 -16.12 3.63
C GLY A 116 8.95 -15.36 3.27
N CYS A 117 9.52 -15.51 2.08
CA CYS A 117 10.59 -14.64 1.61
C CYS A 117 10.11 -13.17 1.56
N LYS A 118 11.03 -12.22 1.74
CA LYS A 118 10.70 -10.80 1.73
C LYS A 118 10.43 -10.33 0.30
N PHE A 119 9.18 -10.09 -0.01
CA PHE A 119 8.74 -9.48 -1.26
C PHE A 119 7.40 -8.77 -1.01
N ASP A 120 7.41 -7.44 -0.91
CA ASP A 120 6.25 -6.61 -0.61
C ASP A 120 5.95 -5.59 -1.71
N HIS A 121 6.46 -5.81 -2.90
CA HIS A 121 6.18 -4.98 -4.08
C HIS A 121 4.87 -5.41 -4.74
N ILE A 122 4.11 -4.40 -5.18
CA ILE A 122 2.78 -4.54 -5.77
C ILE A 122 2.87 -4.03 -7.20
N LEU A 123 2.70 -4.92 -8.18
CA LEU A 123 2.63 -4.51 -9.58
C LEU A 123 1.29 -3.80 -9.82
N THR A 124 1.34 -2.51 -10.16
CA THR A 124 0.16 -1.65 -10.20
C THR A 124 -0.10 -1.15 -11.61
N PHE A 125 -1.18 -1.59 -12.20
CA PHE A 125 -1.62 -1.16 -13.53
C PHE A 125 -2.60 0.01 -13.42
N THR A 126 -2.23 1.16 -13.97
CA THR A 126 -3.08 2.36 -14.05
C THR A 126 -3.48 2.61 -15.49
N GLY A 127 -4.72 3.03 -15.74
CA GLY A 127 -5.17 3.34 -17.09
C GLY A 127 -6.65 3.04 -17.34
N PRO A 128 -7.14 3.22 -18.59
CA PRO A 128 -8.56 3.12 -18.90
C PRO A 128 -9.21 1.80 -18.47
N GLN A 129 -10.53 1.83 -18.29
CA GLN A 129 -11.31 0.60 -18.07
C GLN A 129 -11.30 -0.29 -19.32
N SER A 130 -11.56 -1.57 -19.12
CA SER A 130 -11.76 -2.56 -20.19
C SER A 130 -10.54 -2.84 -21.09
N VAL A 131 -9.35 -2.35 -20.72
CA VAL A 131 -8.10 -2.65 -21.48
C VAL A 131 -7.47 -3.99 -21.10
N GLY A 132 -8.13 -4.80 -20.25
CA GLY A 132 -7.71 -6.17 -19.94
C GLY A 132 -6.77 -6.33 -18.75
N LYS A 133 -6.60 -5.34 -17.87
CA LYS A 133 -5.70 -5.39 -16.70
C LYS A 133 -5.96 -6.63 -15.82
N SER A 134 -7.19 -6.79 -15.32
CA SER A 134 -7.58 -7.94 -14.49
C SER A 134 -7.58 -9.26 -15.26
N THR A 135 -7.98 -9.22 -16.54
CA THR A 135 -7.94 -10.38 -17.44
C THR A 135 -6.52 -10.92 -17.60
N PHE A 136 -5.55 -10.02 -17.79
CA PHE A 136 -4.13 -10.38 -17.86
C PHE A 136 -3.66 -11.08 -16.59
N LEU A 137 -3.94 -10.50 -15.41
CA LEU A 137 -3.57 -11.08 -14.12
C LEU A 137 -4.21 -12.46 -13.90
N ASN A 138 -5.48 -12.59 -14.25
CA ASN A 138 -6.20 -13.85 -14.15
C ASN A 138 -5.57 -14.95 -15.03
N ILE A 139 -5.25 -14.62 -16.29
CA ILE A 139 -4.65 -15.58 -17.21
C ILE A 139 -3.28 -16.06 -16.72
N ILE A 140 -2.40 -15.14 -16.30
CA ILE A 140 -1.06 -15.53 -15.83
C ILE A 140 -1.09 -16.29 -14.49
N ALA A 141 -2.09 -16.04 -13.65
CA ALA A 141 -2.27 -16.74 -12.38
C ALA A 141 -2.85 -18.17 -12.55
N GLY A 142 -3.52 -18.42 -13.65
CA GLY A 142 -4.25 -19.68 -13.85
C GLY A 142 -5.35 -19.88 -12.80
N ASN A 143 -5.37 -21.04 -12.16
CA ASN A 143 -6.41 -21.40 -11.18
C ASN A 143 -6.22 -20.74 -9.79
N TRP A 144 -5.14 -19.98 -9.59
CA TRP A 144 -4.79 -19.40 -8.29
C TRP A 144 -4.86 -17.87 -8.29
N PHE A 145 -5.84 -17.32 -9.00
CA PHE A 145 -6.18 -15.91 -9.00
C PHE A 145 -7.25 -15.61 -7.95
N SER A 146 -7.13 -14.46 -7.30
CA SER A 146 -8.19 -13.89 -6.44
C SER A 146 -8.30 -12.39 -6.68
N ASP A 147 -9.53 -11.93 -6.89
CA ASP A 147 -9.94 -10.52 -6.99
C ASP A 147 -10.90 -10.11 -5.85
N SER A 148 -11.10 -11.01 -4.88
CA SER A 148 -12.02 -10.78 -3.75
C SER A 148 -11.40 -9.97 -2.60
N PHE A 149 -10.09 -9.71 -2.64
CA PHE A 149 -9.37 -9.02 -1.58
C PHE A 149 -9.79 -7.55 -1.46
N SER A 150 -10.13 -7.13 -0.23
CA SER A 150 -10.41 -5.72 0.09
C SER A 150 -9.75 -5.30 1.40
N PHE A 151 -9.17 -4.10 1.42
CA PHE A 151 -8.67 -3.49 2.66
C PHE A 151 -9.78 -3.14 3.66
N ALA A 152 -11.03 -3.06 3.21
CA ALA A 152 -12.19 -2.80 4.08
C ALA A 152 -12.58 -4.03 4.92
N HIS A 153 -12.16 -5.22 4.55
CA HIS A 153 -12.41 -6.44 5.30
C HIS A 153 -11.64 -6.44 6.64
N ASP A 154 -12.10 -7.19 7.63
CA ASP A 154 -11.34 -7.44 8.84
C ASP A 154 -10.10 -8.32 8.56
N ASP A 155 -9.16 -8.39 9.50
CA ASP A 155 -7.90 -9.12 9.30
C ASP A 155 -8.11 -10.62 9.03
N LYS A 156 -9.17 -11.22 9.58
CA LYS A 156 -9.50 -12.62 9.34
C LYS A 156 -9.99 -12.84 7.91
N SER A 157 -10.94 -12.03 7.47
CA SER A 157 -11.47 -12.09 6.09
C SER A 157 -10.38 -11.80 5.06
N LYS A 158 -9.48 -10.82 5.32
CA LYS A 158 -8.32 -10.58 4.45
C LYS A 158 -7.44 -11.81 4.28
N ILE A 159 -7.21 -12.58 5.35
CA ILE A 159 -6.41 -13.80 5.28
C ILE A 159 -7.17 -14.91 4.54
N GLU A 160 -8.49 -15.01 4.71
CA GLU A 160 -9.33 -15.92 3.96
C GLU A 160 -9.31 -15.60 2.45
N ASP A 161 -9.39 -14.32 2.06
CA ASP A 161 -9.33 -13.86 0.67
C ASP A 161 -8.03 -14.23 -0.06
N ILE A 162 -6.91 -14.25 0.66
CA ILE A 162 -5.59 -14.59 0.08
C ILE A 162 -5.23 -16.08 0.21
N THR A 163 -6.00 -16.83 0.97
CA THR A 163 -5.72 -18.26 1.19
C THR A 163 -6.03 -19.07 -0.07
N GLY A 164 -5.03 -19.79 -0.57
CA GLY A 164 -5.15 -20.56 -1.81
C GLY A 164 -5.06 -19.73 -3.09
N ALA A 165 -4.78 -18.43 -2.99
CA ALA A 165 -4.47 -17.58 -4.13
C ALA A 165 -2.95 -17.37 -4.24
N TRP A 166 -2.41 -17.38 -5.45
CA TRP A 166 -1.01 -17.06 -5.75
C TRP A 166 -0.83 -15.61 -6.20
N ILE A 167 -1.69 -15.15 -7.10
CA ILE A 167 -1.76 -13.75 -7.49
C ILE A 167 -3.07 -13.16 -6.97
N VAL A 168 -2.96 -12.15 -6.12
CA VAL A 168 -4.09 -11.45 -5.51
C VAL A 168 -4.20 -10.07 -6.13
N GLU A 169 -5.33 -9.80 -6.76
CA GLU A 169 -5.63 -8.47 -7.29
C GLU A 169 -6.29 -7.59 -6.22
N ILE A 170 -5.79 -6.38 -6.10
CA ILE A 170 -6.39 -5.28 -5.37
C ILE A 170 -7.11 -4.41 -6.40
N SER A 171 -8.41 -4.65 -6.60
CA SER A 171 -9.19 -4.06 -7.69
C SER A 171 -9.65 -2.63 -7.41
N GLU A 172 -9.73 -2.21 -6.16
CA GLU A 172 -10.17 -0.87 -5.78
C GLU A 172 -9.29 -0.28 -4.70
N LEU A 173 -8.45 0.68 -5.08
CA LEU A 173 -7.57 1.39 -4.16
C LEU A 173 -8.31 2.49 -3.36
N ASN A 174 -9.59 2.73 -3.66
CA ASN A 174 -10.46 3.70 -2.99
C ASN A 174 -10.60 3.50 -1.47
N GLY A 175 -10.43 2.27 -0.98
CA GLY A 175 -10.44 1.97 0.45
C GLY A 175 -9.25 2.54 1.24
N MET A 176 -8.22 3.05 0.56
CA MET A 176 -7.04 3.64 1.19
C MET A 176 -7.08 5.18 1.28
N LYS A 177 -8.25 5.80 1.08
CA LYS A 177 -8.40 7.28 1.08
C LYS A 177 -8.10 7.95 2.44
N ARG A 178 -7.93 7.17 3.52
CA ARG A 178 -7.57 7.69 4.85
C ARG A 178 -6.15 7.27 5.21
N ALA A 179 -5.36 8.18 5.77
CA ALA A 179 -3.97 7.90 6.16
C ALA A 179 -3.82 6.69 7.09
N HIS A 180 -4.76 6.48 8.01
CA HIS A 180 -4.79 5.31 8.90
C HIS A 180 -4.98 3.99 8.12
N ASP A 181 -5.85 4.00 7.11
CA ASP A 181 -6.12 2.81 6.28
C ASP A 181 -4.91 2.48 5.40
N ALA A 182 -4.20 3.50 4.91
CA ALA A 182 -2.96 3.34 4.15
C ALA A 182 -1.83 2.73 5.01
N GLU A 183 -1.68 3.12 6.29
CA GLU A 183 -0.69 2.51 7.19
C GLU A 183 -1.06 1.06 7.53
N ALA A 184 -2.32 0.77 7.80
CA ALA A 184 -2.80 -0.59 8.03
C ALA A 184 -2.60 -1.48 6.80
N ALA A 185 -2.86 -0.96 5.59
CA ALA A 185 -2.60 -1.64 4.32
C ALA A 185 -1.09 -1.94 4.16
N LYS A 186 -0.22 -0.97 4.40
CA LYS A 186 1.24 -1.15 4.35
C LYS A 186 1.72 -2.22 5.34
N ALA A 187 1.20 -2.20 6.56
CA ALA A 187 1.52 -3.20 7.58
C ALA A 187 1.07 -4.59 7.13
N PHE A 188 -0.15 -4.74 6.60
CA PHE A 188 -0.66 -6.01 6.09
C PHE A 188 0.17 -6.53 4.92
N LEU A 189 0.43 -5.68 3.91
CA LEU A 189 1.20 -6.06 2.70
C LEU A 189 2.64 -6.48 3.00
N SER A 190 3.24 -5.91 4.05
CA SER A 190 4.63 -6.22 4.44
C SER A 190 4.78 -7.50 5.23
N ARG A 191 3.69 -8.16 5.64
CA ARG A 191 3.75 -9.42 6.38
C ARG A 191 4.40 -10.50 5.52
N VAL A 192 5.25 -11.27 6.14
CA VAL A 192 5.86 -12.47 5.54
C VAL A 192 5.17 -13.75 6.01
N ARG A 193 4.37 -13.65 7.06
CA ARG A 193 3.56 -14.72 7.65
C ARG A 193 2.22 -14.16 8.11
N ASP A 194 1.20 -15.01 8.12
CA ASP A 194 -0.11 -14.71 8.67
C ASP A 194 -0.47 -15.73 9.73
N ASP A 195 -0.96 -15.26 10.88
CA ASP A 195 -1.38 -16.13 11.97
C ASP A 195 -2.89 -16.40 11.83
N VAL A 196 -3.23 -17.64 11.53
CA VAL A 196 -4.59 -18.10 11.29
C VAL A 196 -4.99 -19.09 12.36
N ARG A 197 -6.19 -18.97 12.88
CA ARG A 197 -6.81 -20.02 13.67
C ARG A 197 -7.89 -20.72 12.84
N PRO A 198 -7.58 -21.89 12.26
CA PRO A 198 -8.57 -22.63 11.47
C PRO A 198 -9.83 -22.90 12.30
N ALA A 199 -10.99 -22.95 11.62
CA ALA A 199 -12.24 -23.28 12.29
C ALA A 199 -12.08 -24.59 13.06
N TYR A 200 -12.51 -24.58 14.34
CA TYR A 200 -12.40 -25.71 15.28
C TYR A 200 -10.96 -26.09 15.72
N ALA A 201 -9.91 -25.39 15.28
CA ALA A 201 -8.56 -25.64 15.76
C ALA A 201 -8.35 -25.06 17.17
N ARG A 202 -7.62 -25.80 18.01
CA ARG A 202 -7.28 -25.35 19.38
C ARG A 202 -6.09 -24.37 19.42
N LYS A 203 -5.30 -24.35 18.35
CA LYS A 203 -4.08 -23.53 18.25
C LYS A 203 -4.13 -22.70 16.96
N SER A 204 -3.55 -21.49 16.99
CA SER A 204 -3.23 -20.72 15.80
C SER A 204 -2.04 -21.35 15.07
N GLU A 205 -2.05 -21.30 13.75
CA GLU A 205 -0.95 -21.70 12.88
C GLU A 205 -0.38 -20.46 12.20
N SER A 206 0.95 -20.34 12.17
CA SER A 206 1.64 -19.29 11.45
C SER A 206 1.97 -19.78 10.04
N ILE A 207 1.26 -19.23 9.05
CA ILE A 207 1.36 -19.64 7.65
C ILE A 207 2.29 -18.65 6.92
N PRO A 208 3.44 -19.11 6.38
CA PRO A 208 4.27 -18.24 5.57
C PRO A 208 3.55 -17.88 4.25
N ARG A 209 3.63 -16.59 3.86
CA ARG A 209 3.00 -16.11 2.63
C ARG A 209 3.63 -16.68 1.39
N SER A 210 2.78 -17.21 0.50
CA SER A 210 3.15 -17.75 -0.81
C SER A 210 2.57 -16.95 -1.97
N ASN A 211 1.81 -15.90 -1.69
CA ASN A 211 1.18 -15.05 -2.67
C ASN A 211 1.95 -13.75 -2.93
N VAL A 212 1.65 -13.14 -4.08
CA VAL A 212 2.05 -11.77 -4.45
C VAL A 212 0.80 -10.95 -4.74
N PHE A 213 0.96 -9.62 -4.62
CA PHE A 213 -0.12 -8.69 -4.90
C PHE A 213 0.11 -7.97 -6.22
N ALA A 214 -0.97 -7.76 -6.94
CA ALA A 214 -1.06 -6.81 -8.03
C ALA A 214 -2.22 -5.85 -7.76
N ALA A 215 -2.22 -4.68 -8.38
CA ALA A 215 -3.31 -3.73 -8.24
C ALA A 215 -3.74 -3.19 -9.60
N THR A 216 -5.02 -2.88 -9.72
CA THR A 216 -5.56 -2.25 -10.92
C THR A 216 -6.39 -1.04 -10.52
N THR A 217 -6.22 0.07 -11.24
CA THR A 217 -6.99 1.29 -11.03
C THR A 217 -7.14 2.08 -12.32
N ASN A 218 -8.17 2.90 -12.39
CA ASN A 218 -8.34 3.93 -13.44
C ASN A 218 -8.05 5.32 -12.91
N GLU A 219 -7.81 5.45 -11.61
CA GLU A 219 -7.54 6.74 -10.99
C GLU A 219 -6.11 7.18 -11.27
N THR A 220 -5.93 8.48 -11.48
CA THR A 220 -4.62 9.12 -11.66
C THR A 220 -3.98 9.47 -10.32
N GLU A 221 -4.79 9.54 -9.26
CA GLU A 221 -4.34 9.85 -7.91
C GLU A 221 -4.95 8.84 -6.93
N PHE A 222 -4.18 7.86 -6.51
CA PHE A 222 -4.65 6.79 -5.63
C PHE A 222 -3.73 6.53 -4.43
N LEU A 223 -2.49 7.04 -4.46
CA LEU A 223 -1.56 6.93 -3.35
C LEU A 223 -1.73 8.10 -2.39
N GLN A 224 -1.68 7.82 -1.11
CA GLN A 224 -1.71 8.83 -0.06
C GLN A 224 -0.37 8.91 0.63
N SER A 225 0.17 10.13 0.81
CA SER A 225 1.42 10.47 1.46
C SER A 225 2.70 9.81 0.92
N CYS A 226 3.79 10.56 0.93
CA CYS A 226 5.09 10.16 0.39
C CYS A 226 5.76 8.98 1.12
N ASN A 227 5.34 8.64 2.34
CA ASN A 227 5.98 7.58 3.13
C ASN A 227 5.40 6.19 2.86
N GLY A 228 6.25 5.28 2.35
CA GLY A 228 5.95 3.87 2.16
C GLY A 228 5.36 3.52 0.79
N ASN A 229 5.34 4.45 -0.15
CA ASN A 229 4.85 4.22 -1.51
C ASN A 229 5.81 3.37 -2.36
N ARG A 230 7.07 3.16 -1.93
CA ARG A 230 8.07 2.34 -2.62
C ARG A 230 7.62 0.91 -2.99
N ARG A 231 6.52 0.43 -2.38
CA ARG A 231 5.97 -0.88 -2.69
C ARG A 231 5.17 -0.91 -3.99
N TRP A 232 4.63 0.23 -4.39
CA TRP A 232 3.78 0.34 -5.57
C TRP A 232 4.63 0.53 -6.82
N TRP A 233 4.74 -0.52 -7.62
CA TRP A 233 5.42 -0.47 -8.90
C TRP A 233 4.41 -0.14 -9.99
N ILE A 234 4.31 1.15 -10.30
CA ILE A 234 3.27 1.69 -11.16
C ILE A 234 3.68 1.57 -12.61
N ILE A 235 2.82 0.94 -13.40
CA ILE A 235 2.94 0.81 -14.86
C ILE A 235 1.69 1.40 -15.50
N PRO A 236 1.80 2.55 -16.18
CA PRO A 236 0.72 3.11 -16.98
C PRO A 236 0.39 2.21 -18.16
N ILE A 237 -0.89 1.91 -18.35
CA ILE A 237 -1.42 1.01 -19.36
C ILE A 237 -2.31 1.81 -20.32
N LYS A 238 -2.07 1.65 -21.64
CA LYS A 238 -2.84 2.34 -22.70
C LYS A 238 -3.82 1.41 -23.42
N GLY A 239 -3.62 0.09 -23.28
CA GLY A 239 -4.29 -0.94 -24.07
C GLY A 239 -3.53 -1.27 -25.36
N ALA A 240 -3.48 -2.54 -25.72
CA ALA A 240 -2.78 -3.08 -26.90
C ALA A 240 -3.75 -3.70 -27.93
N GLY A 241 -4.91 -3.09 -28.12
CA GLY A 241 -5.98 -3.64 -28.96
C GLY A 241 -7.13 -4.23 -28.16
N GLU A 242 -8.02 -4.95 -28.80
CA GLU A 242 -9.13 -5.60 -28.12
C GLU A 242 -8.66 -6.82 -27.32
N VAL A 243 -9.10 -6.93 -26.08
CA VAL A 243 -8.68 -8.00 -25.14
C VAL A 243 -8.85 -9.40 -25.75
N ARG A 244 -9.94 -9.65 -26.45
CA ARG A 244 -10.22 -10.94 -27.09
C ARG A 244 -9.19 -11.33 -28.16
N GLU A 245 -8.44 -10.39 -28.73
CA GLU A 245 -7.46 -10.66 -29.79
C GLU A 245 -6.20 -11.31 -29.24
N TRP A 246 -5.80 -10.98 -28.01
CA TRP A 246 -4.56 -11.48 -27.43
C TRP A 246 -4.74 -12.54 -26.30
N ILE A 247 -5.97 -12.80 -25.84
CA ILE A 247 -6.21 -13.77 -24.75
C ILE A 247 -5.61 -15.15 -25.04
N ASP A 248 -5.85 -15.68 -26.23
CA ASP A 248 -5.43 -17.04 -26.56
C ASP A 248 -3.92 -17.11 -26.80
N GLU A 249 -3.33 -16.06 -27.35
CA GLU A 249 -1.88 -15.93 -27.50
C GLU A 249 -1.20 -15.90 -26.11
N LEU A 250 -1.70 -15.06 -25.18
CA LEU A 250 -1.17 -15.00 -23.82
C LEU A 250 -1.27 -16.35 -23.12
N LYS A 251 -2.45 -17.03 -23.18
CA LYS A 251 -2.62 -18.36 -22.58
C LYS A 251 -1.59 -19.36 -23.09
N TYR A 252 -1.28 -19.31 -24.38
CA TYR A 252 -0.27 -20.17 -25.01
C TYR A 252 1.14 -19.84 -24.49
N GLU A 253 1.46 -18.57 -24.24
CA GLU A 253 2.77 -18.16 -23.75
C GLU A 253 2.98 -18.37 -22.22
N VAL A 254 1.91 -18.41 -21.42
CA VAL A 254 2.00 -18.49 -19.94
C VAL A 254 2.99 -19.56 -19.45
N PRO A 255 3.04 -20.80 -19.96
CA PRO A 255 4.02 -21.80 -19.50
C PRO A 255 5.47 -21.34 -19.71
N GLN A 256 5.76 -20.66 -20.83
CA GLN A 256 7.10 -20.15 -21.12
C GLN A 256 7.44 -18.91 -20.27
N LEU A 257 6.47 -18.03 -20.00
CA LEU A 257 6.65 -16.89 -19.09
C LEU A 257 7.08 -17.35 -17.68
N TRP A 258 6.42 -18.37 -17.14
CA TRP A 258 6.77 -18.88 -15.83
C TRP A 258 8.05 -19.72 -15.84
N ALA A 259 8.34 -20.44 -16.91
CA ALA A 259 9.62 -21.15 -17.07
C ALA A 259 10.79 -20.16 -17.12
N GLU A 260 10.64 -19.02 -17.81
CA GLU A 260 11.63 -17.93 -17.86
C GLU A 260 11.81 -17.31 -16.46
N ALA A 261 10.73 -16.96 -15.77
CA ALA A 261 10.78 -16.41 -14.41
C ALA A 261 11.43 -17.38 -13.42
N TYR A 262 11.17 -18.69 -13.56
CA TYR A 262 11.79 -19.73 -12.75
C TYR A 262 13.29 -19.86 -13.04
N HIS A 263 13.70 -19.72 -14.30
CA HIS A 263 15.12 -19.68 -14.66
C HIS A 263 15.84 -18.52 -13.96
N TYR A 264 15.32 -17.31 -13.99
CA TYR A 264 15.92 -16.17 -13.29
C TYR A 264 15.93 -16.37 -11.77
N TYR A 265 14.87 -16.91 -11.19
CA TYR A 265 14.84 -17.26 -9.77
C TYR A 265 15.95 -18.25 -9.38
N THR A 266 16.15 -19.33 -10.15
CA THR A 266 17.16 -20.33 -9.88
C THR A 266 18.59 -19.83 -10.13
N ALA A 267 18.74 -18.86 -11.03
CA ALA A 267 19.98 -18.14 -11.26
C ALA A 267 20.34 -17.15 -10.14
N GLY A 268 19.46 -16.96 -9.15
CA GLY A 268 19.70 -16.06 -8.01
C GLY A 268 19.42 -14.60 -8.30
N GLU A 269 18.52 -14.31 -9.23
CA GLU A 269 18.08 -12.93 -9.55
C GLU A 269 17.58 -12.22 -8.29
N THR A 270 18.06 -10.98 -8.07
CA THR A 270 17.61 -10.15 -6.95
C THR A 270 16.15 -9.70 -7.14
N LEU A 271 15.41 -9.59 -6.04
CA LEU A 271 13.99 -9.18 -6.05
C LEU A 271 13.78 -7.66 -5.93
N PHE A 272 14.83 -6.88 -6.05
CA PHE A 272 14.80 -5.42 -5.90
C PHE A 272 15.18 -4.76 -7.22
N LEU A 273 14.68 -3.54 -7.42
CA LEU A 273 15.11 -2.72 -8.54
C LEU A 273 16.57 -2.31 -8.35
N PRO A 274 17.34 -2.15 -9.44
CA PRO A 274 18.63 -1.48 -9.39
C PRO A 274 18.49 -0.03 -8.90
N PRO A 275 19.50 0.52 -8.19
CA PRO A 275 19.43 1.87 -7.61
C PRO A 275 19.08 2.97 -8.62
N GLU A 276 19.52 2.82 -9.86
CA GLU A 276 19.26 3.78 -10.95
C GLU A 276 17.76 3.85 -11.29
N LEU A 277 17.08 2.71 -11.23
CA LEU A 277 15.64 2.61 -11.50
C LEU A 277 14.77 2.89 -10.27
N GLU A 278 15.31 2.74 -9.06
CA GLU A 278 14.58 3.12 -7.84
C GLU A 278 14.20 4.60 -7.82
N SER A 279 15.13 5.48 -8.23
CA SER A 279 14.88 6.93 -8.29
C SER A 279 13.77 7.27 -9.28
N GLU A 280 13.74 6.60 -10.43
CA GLU A 280 12.68 6.77 -11.43
C GLU A 280 11.34 6.22 -10.93
N ALA A 281 11.35 5.05 -10.26
CA ALA A 281 10.16 4.47 -9.65
C ALA A 281 9.56 5.40 -8.60
N ASN A 282 10.38 6.00 -7.73
CA ASN A 282 9.95 6.95 -6.72
C ASN A 282 9.36 8.23 -7.34
N ARG A 283 9.95 8.75 -8.41
CA ARG A 283 9.39 9.89 -9.15
C ARG A 283 8.02 9.55 -9.73
N ARG A 284 7.89 8.38 -10.37
CA ARG A 284 6.61 7.92 -10.91
C ARG A 284 5.55 7.76 -9.81
N GLN A 285 5.91 7.25 -8.64
CA GLN A 285 5.01 7.14 -7.49
C GLN A 285 4.51 8.51 -7.01
N ALA A 286 5.36 9.53 -7.02
CA ALA A 286 4.98 10.90 -6.66
C ALA A 286 3.90 11.46 -7.59
N GLU A 287 3.95 11.16 -8.89
CA GLU A 287 2.95 11.58 -9.88
C GLU A 287 1.53 11.01 -9.60
N TYR A 288 1.44 9.88 -8.89
CA TYR A 288 0.17 9.22 -8.54
C TYR A 288 -0.22 9.42 -7.07
N THR A 289 0.48 10.30 -6.38
CA THR A 289 0.17 10.64 -4.98
C THR A 289 -0.82 11.79 -4.94
N THR A 290 -1.93 11.59 -4.20
CA THR A 290 -2.96 12.63 -4.09
C THR A 290 -2.43 13.89 -3.44
N ALA A 291 -2.83 15.02 -3.99
CA ALA A 291 -2.60 16.37 -3.47
C ALA A 291 -3.13 16.63 -2.04
N ALA A 292 -3.82 15.67 -1.42
CA ALA A 292 -4.23 15.81 -0.01
C ALA A 292 -3.04 15.95 0.98
N GLY A 293 -1.82 15.54 0.53
CA GLY A 293 -0.57 15.92 1.17
C GLY A 293 -0.16 17.34 0.79
N ASP A 294 -0.49 17.78 -0.41
CA ASP A 294 -0.11 19.08 -0.94
C ASP A 294 -0.95 20.19 -0.31
N GLU A 295 -2.27 19.99 -0.08
CA GLU A 295 -3.09 20.98 0.64
C GLU A 295 -2.55 21.30 2.04
N LEU A 296 -2.15 20.27 2.80
CA LEU A 296 -1.54 20.51 4.09
C LEU A 296 -0.14 21.10 3.96
N LEU A 297 0.63 20.69 2.96
CA LEU A 297 1.97 21.23 2.68
C LEU A 297 1.85 22.70 2.29
N ASP A 298 0.96 23.05 1.38
CA ASP A 298 0.67 24.42 0.96
C ASP A 298 0.24 25.29 2.15
N GLU A 299 -0.64 24.77 3.01
CA GLU A 299 -1.06 25.48 4.23
C GLU A 299 0.09 25.65 5.24
N ILE A 300 0.94 24.62 5.39
CA ILE A 300 2.14 24.73 6.23
C ILE A 300 3.09 25.76 5.63
N GLU A 301 3.36 25.75 4.34
CA GLU A 301 4.23 26.73 3.67
C GLU A 301 3.67 28.15 3.80
N ALA A 302 2.38 28.33 3.58
CA ALA A 302 1.69 29.62 3.78
C ALA A 302 1.79 30.09 5.23
N PHE A 303 1.65 29.18 6.20
CA PHE A 303 1.82 29.47 7.63
C PHE A 303 3.28 29.87 7.95
N LEU A 304 4.26 29.13 7.46
CA LEU A 304 5.69 29.36 7.70
C LEU A 304 6.19 30.66 7.09
N ASN A 305 5.61 31.07 5.97
CA ASN A 305 5.98 32.30 5.25
C ASN A 305 5.22 33.54 5.72
N ARG A 306 4.21 33.38 6.61
CA ARG A 306 3.44 34.51 7.12
C ARG A 306 4.25 35.28 8.17
N PRO A 307 4.47 36.59 7.97
CA PRO A 307 5.08 37.42 8.99
C PRO A 307 4.23 37.48 10.26
N VAL A 308 4.84 37.46 11.41
CA VAL A 308 4.16 37.48 12.72
C VAL A 308 4.52 38.75 13.51
N PRO A 309 3.67 39.20 14.47
CA PRO A 309 3.99 40.32 15.35
C PRO A 309 5.21 40.02 16.23
N LYS A 310 5.95 41.07 16.62
CA LYS A 310 7.10 40.93 17.53
C LYS A 310 6.77 40.23 18.84
N ALA A 311 5.57 40.45 19.37
CA ALA A 311 5.10 39.81 20.60
C ALA A 311 4.55 38.40 20.42
N TYR A 312 4.47 37.87 19.18
CA TYR A 312 3.82 36.62 18.85
C TYR A 312 4.22 35.45 19.74
N PHE A 313 5.51 35.24 19.97
CA PHE A 313 5.98 34.12 20.77
C PHE A 313 5.68 34.24 22.27
N SER A 314 5.33 35.42 22.76
CA SER A 314 4.92 35.64 24.14
C SER A 314 3.42 35.35 24.39
N TRP A 315 2.63 35.20 23.34
CA TRP A 315 1.19 34.96 23.44
C TRP A 315 0.85 33.52 23.74
N PRO A 316 -0.27 33.25 24.49
CA PRO A 316 -0.78 31.93 24.69
C PRO A 316 -1.18 31.25 23.37
N LEU A 317 -1.16 29.92 23.35
CA LEU A 317 -1.51 29.10 22.17
C LEU A 317 -2.84 29.52 21.51
N GLY A 318 -3.89 29.67 22.30
CA GLY A 318 -5.21 30.04 21.80
C GLY A 318 -5.25 31.40 21.11
N LYS A 319 -4.48 32.37 21.60
CA LYS A 319 -4.39 33.71 20.99
C LYS A 319 -3.60 33.71 19.69
N ARG A 320 -2.54 32.95 19.62
CA ARG A 320 -1.76 32.77 18.37
C ARG A 320 -2.61 32.09 17.30
N ALA A 321 -3.36 31.06 17.65
CA ALA A 321 -4.28 30.40 16.72
C ALA A 321 -5.40 31.35 16.23
N GLN A 322 -5.95 32.19 17.11
CA GLN A 322 -6.94 33.23 16.73
C GLN A 322 -6.30 34.27 15.81
N TRP A 323 -5.07 34.70 16.10
CA TRP A 323 -4.36 35.65 15.26
C TRP A 323 -4.08 35.08 13.87
N GLN A 324 -3.68 33.83 13.76
CA GLN A 324 -3.43 33.18 12.47
C GLN A 324 -4.71 33.12 11.61
N LYS A 325 -5.88 32.86 12.22
CA LYS A 325 -7.18 32.94 11.53
C LYS A 325 -7.49 34.34 11.06
N TRP A 326 -7.35 35.32 11.95
CA TRP A 326 -7.59 36.71 11.63
C TRP A 326 -6.66 37.23 10.53
N ALA A 327 -5.39 36.82 10.54
CA ALA A 327 -4.42 37.21 9.52
C ALA A 327 -4.74 36.67 8.12
N VAL A 328 -5.53 35.57 8.04
CA VAL A 328 -6.03 35.03 6.77
C VAL A 328 -7.40 35.58 6.43
N ASP A 329 -8.26 35.70 7.43
CA ASP A 329 -9.61 36.22 7.29
C ASP A 329 -9.86 37.30 8.35
N PRO A 330 -9.74 38.60 7.96
CA PRO A 330 -9.92 39.73 8.86
C PRO A 330 -11.33 39.86 9.48
N SER A 331 -12.31 39.12 8.98
CA SER A 331 -13.64 39.03 9.57
C SER A 331 -13.69 38.14 10.81
N SER A 332 -12.66 37.31 11.02
CA SER A 332 -12.56 36.41 12.18
C SER A 332 -12.39 37.18 13.48
N PHE A 333 -13.01 36.66 14.54
CA PHE A 333 -12.94 37.28 15.86
C PHE A 333 -11.53 37.16 16.47
N ILE A 334 -11.01 38.31 16.96
CA ILE A 334 -9.80 38.41 17.78
C ILE A 334 -9.94 39.61 18.72
N ASP A 335 -9.40 39.53 19.94
CA ASP A 335 -9.35 40.65 20.86
C ASP A 335 -8.43 41.76 20.36
N ASP A 336 -8.84 42.99 20.56
CA ASP A 336 -8.14 44.18 19.99
C ASP A 336 -6.64 44.30 20.36
N GLU A 337 -6.25 43.84 21.51
CA GLU A 337 -4.84 43.81 21.95
C GLU A 337 -3.94 42.93 21.08
N TYR A 338 -4.51 41.92 20.42
CA TYR A 338 -3.81 40.97 19.54
C TYR A 338 -3.95 41.33 18.06
N ARG A 339 -4.70 42.37 17.69
CA ARG A 339 -4.79 42.88 16.33
C ARG A 339 -3.54 43.65 15.93
N GLN A 340 -2.48 42.93 15.71
CA GLN A 340 -1.18 43.50 15.35
C GLN A 340 -0.73 42.99 13.99
N ILE A 341 -0.16 43.90 13.18
CA ILE A 341 0.38 43.53 11.88
C ILE A 341 1.65 42.68 12.08
N GLY A 342 1.78 41.60 11.34
CA GLY A 342 2.98 40.77 11.33
C GLY A 342 4.13 41.49 10.63
N THR A 343 5.26 41.60 11.28
CA THR A 343 6.46 42.28 10.77
C THR A 343 7.70 41.41 10.82
N GLU A 344 7.70 40.35 11.61
CA GLU A 344 8.87 39.52 11.82
C GLU A 344 8.65 38.14 11.15
N PRO A 345 9.67 37.59 10.48
CA PRO A 345 9.56 36.27 9.92
C PRO A 345 9.47 35.18 11.00
N LEU A 346 8.73 34.12 10.76
CA LEU A 346 8.81 32.92 11.57
C LEU A 346 10.18 32.26 11.38
N THR A 347 10.91 32.09 12.49
CA THR A 347 12.26 31.51 12.49
C THR A 347 12.34 30.16 13.16
N ILE A 348 11.34 29.80 13.96
CA ILE A 348 11.27 28.54 14.69
C ILE A 348 9.85 28.05 14.81
N VAL A 349 9.64 26.77 14.55
CA VAL A 349 8.36 26.10 14.74
C VAL A 349 8.55 24.69 15.30
N SER A 350 7.52 24.13 15.89
CA SER A 350 7.45 22.72 16.24
C SER A 350 6.21 22.09 15.62
N PRO A 351 6.15 20.75 15.45
CA PRO A 351 4.94 20.10 14.94
C PRO A 351 3.68 20.42 15.76
N LYS A 352 3.84 20.62 17.06
CA LYS A 352 2.76 21.07 17.95
C LYS A 352 2.26 22.47 17.61
N MET A 353 3.19 23.41 17.35
CA MET A 353 2.85 24.77 16.94
C MET A 353 2.10 24.74 15.61
N ILE A 354 2.66 24.11 14.59
CA ILE A 354 2.02 23.98 13.27
C ILE A 354 0.61 23.41 13.46
N LYS A 355 0.46 22.26 14.10
CA LYS A 355 -0.85 21.61 14.28
C LYS A 355 -1.86 22.50 15.00
N CYS A 356 -1.45 23.25 16.01
CA CYS A 356 -2.37 24.02 16.84
C CYS A 356 -2.68 25.42 16.31
N GLU A 357 -1.82 25.98 15.45
CA GLU A 357 -1.91 27.36 14.99
C GLU A 357 -2.36 27.50 13.54
N LEU A 358 -2.39 26.41 12.73
CA LEU A 358 -2.93 26.47 11.38
C LEU A 358 -4.34 27.07 11.38
N PRO A 359 -4.65 27.98 10.42
CA PRO A 359 -5.95 28.67 10.36
C PRO A 359 -7.12 27.73 10.14
N ASN A 360 -6.90 26.62 9.43
CA ASN A 360 -7.92 25.65 9.05
C ASN A 360 -8.30 24.73 10.23
N ASP A 361 -9.53 24.92 10.74
CA ASP A 361 -10.05 24.13 11.85
C ASP A 361 -10.19 22.65 11.54
N ALA A 362 -10.49 22.29 10.31
CA ALA A 362 -10.62 20.91 9.88
C ALA A 362 -9.26 20.18 10.00
N ILE A 363 -8.15 20.86 9.69
CA ILE A 363 -6.80 20.33 9.86
C ILE A 363 -6.43 20.29 11.35
N ARG A 364 -6.68 21.37 12.08
CA ARG A 364 -6.31 21.51 13.50
C ARG A 364 -6.98 20.46 14.40
N THR A 365 -8.25 20.15 14.16
CA THR A 365 -9.03 19.19 14.97
C THR A 365 -8.88 17.75 14.47
N SER A 366 -8.31 17.55 13.29
CA SER A 366 -8.17 16.21 12.70
C SER A 366 -7.12 15.36 13.42
N PHE A 367 -7.48 14.14 13.79
CA PHE A 367 -6.54 13.12 14.26
C PHE A 367 -5.62 12.60 13.14
N ARG A 368 -5.92 12.92 11.87
CA ARG A 368 -5.12 12.50 10.69
C ARG A 368 -3.69 13.04 10.73
N TYR A 369 -3.50 14.25 11.22
CA TYR A 369 -2.21 14.94 11.13
C TYR A 369 -1.43 14.78 12.43
N SER A 370 -0.75 13.65 12.56
CA SER A 370 0.15 13.39 13.68
C SER A 370 1.41 14.26 13.62
N ALA A 371 2.08 14.44 14.75
CA ALA A 371 3.36 15.15 14.79
C ALA A 371 4.43 14.47 13.90
N GLN A 372 4.35 13.15 13.70
CA GLN A 372 5.25 12.43 12.80
C GLN A 372 4.97 12.79 11.34
N TYR A 373 3.70 12.88 10.95
CA TYR A 373 3.30 13.28 9.61
C TYR A 373 3.69 14.73 9.28
N ILE A 374 3.48 15.67 10.21
CA ILE A 374 3.93 17.04 10.05
C ILE A 374 5.45 17.10 9.91
N ASN A 375 6.20 16.31 10.68
CA ASN A 375 7.66 16.24 10.53
C ASN A 375 8.07 15.73 9.15
N SER A 376 7.39 14.72 8.59
CA SER A 376 7.73 14.23 7.25
C SER A 376 7.47 15.25 6.14
N LEU A 377 6.43 16.08 6.28
CA LEU A 377 6.19 17.20 5.35
C LEU A 377 7.26 18.27 5.49
N MET A 378 7.63 18.63 6.71
CA MET A 378 8.68 19.63 6.98
C MET A 378 10.06 19.25 6.40
N GLU A 379 10.35 17.95 6.24
CA GLU A 379 11.59 17.47 5.59
C GLU A 379 11.67 17.84 4.10
N HIS A 380 10.53 18.15 3.47
CA HIS A 380 10.45 18.56 2.07
C HIS A 380 10.44 20.08 1.87
N ILE A 381 10.29 20.86 2.94
CA ILE A 381 10.26 22.33 2.86
C ILE A 381 11.70 22.87 2.91
N PRO A 382 12.16 23.54 1.84
CA PRO A 382 13.50 24.10 1.81
C PRO A 382 13.67 25.17 2.92
N ASP A 383 14.89 25.41 3.31
CA ASP A 383 15.29 26.41 4.33
C ASP A 383 14.88 26.09 5.77
N TRP A 384 14.33 24.93 6.06
CA TRP A 384 14.02 24.50 7.41
C TRP A 384 14.83 23.26 7.80
N VAL A 385 15.54 23.35 8.93
CA VAL A 385 16.39 22.28 9.45
C VAL A 385 15.96 21.90 10.86
N ARG A 386 15.96 20.63 11.14
CA ARG A 386 15.60 20.10 12.45
C ARG A 386 16.73 20.29 13.45
N SER A 387 16.39 20.85 14.63
CA SER A 387 17.32 20.98 15.77
C SER A 387 16.87 20.12 16.95
N GLU A 388 17.78 19.81 17.86
CA GLU A 388 17.43 18.99 19.04
C GLU A 388 16.73 19.79 20.13
N ARG A 389 17.23 20.97 20.46
CA ARG A 389 16.71 21.86 21.52
C ARG A 389 17.12 23.30 21.29
N GLU A 390 16.14 24.19 21.25
CA GLU A 390 16.41 25.61 21.09
C GLU A 390 15.76 26.46 22.18
N LYS A 391 16.48 27.48 22.61
CA LYS A 391 15.98 28.48 23.54
C LYS A 391 15.51 29.71 22.79
N VAL A 392 14.23 30.04 22.91
CA VAL A 392 13.65 31.25 22.32
C VAL A 392 13.30 32.23 23.42
N PRO A 393 13.94 33.40 23.46
CA PRO A 393 13.64 34.40 24.46
C PRO A 393 12.18 34.84 24.43
N GLY A 394 11.52 34.91 25.59
CA GLY A 394 10.14 35.37 25.71
C GLY A 394 9.09 34.39 25.19
N MET A 395 9.44 33.12 24.90
CA MET A 395 8.45 32.11 24.45
C MET A 395 7.50 31.72 25.59
N HIS A 396 6.21 31.69 25.25
CA HIS A 396 5.16 31.28 26.21
C HIS A 396 5.34 29.82 26.68
N PRO A 397 5.07 29.51 27.96
CA PRO A 397 5.26 28.16 28.52
C PRO A 397 4.51 27.03 27.79
N ASP A 398 3.44 27.32 27.05
CA ASP A 398 2.68 26.32 26.27
C ASP A 398 3.56 25.58 25.23
N TYR A 399 4.69 26.16 24.83
CA TYR A 399 5.54 25.67 23.73
C TYR A 399 6.90 25.17 24.14
N CYS A 400 7.33 25.51 25.35
CA CYS A 400 8.64 25.13 25.86
C CYS A 400 8.52 24.21 27.08
N GLY A 401 9.61 23.47 27.36
CA GLY A 401 9.73 22.74 28.63
C GLY A 401 9.97 23.68 29.80
N ALA A 402 10.02 23.14 31.03
CA ALA A 402 10.32 23.88 32.23
C ALA A 402 11.67 24.64 32.19
N ASP A 403 12.57 24.26 31.29
CA ASP A 403 13.86 24.87 31.01
C ASP A 403 13.80 26.04 29.98
N GLY A 404 12.59 26.40 29.53
CA GLY A 404 12.36 27.43 28.52
C GLY A 404 12.84 27.05 27.10
N ARG A 405 13.04 25.77 26.82
CA ARG A 405 13.52 25.31 25.52
C ARG A 405 12.45 24.53 24.77
N VAL A 406 12.37 24.77 23.47
CA VAL A 406 11.54 23.99 22.52
C VAL A 406 12.25 22.69 22.19
N LYS A 407 11.55 21.55 22.30
CA LYS A 407 12.10 20.24 21.98
C LYS A 407 11.93 19.94 20.49
N ARG A 408 13.02 19.53 19.83
CA ARG A 408 13.05 19.11 18.42
C ARG A 408 12.34 20.08 17.48
N PRO A 409 12.65 21.39 17.55
CA PRO A 409 12.04 22.36 16.66
C PRO A 409 12.64 22.27 15.25
N TRP A 410 11.93 22.86 14.31
CA TRP A 410 12.43 23.23 13.00
C TRP A 410 12.87 24.69 13.03
N ILE A 411 14.05 24.96 12.48
CA ILE A 411 14.66 26.28 12.47
C ILE A 411 14.87 26.72 11.03
N ARG A 412 14.52 27.97 10.74
CA ARG A 412 14.74 28.56 9.43
C ARG A 412 16.19 28.93 9.24
N THR A 413 16.84 28.43 8.20
CA THR A 413 18.26 28.66 7.88
C THR A 413 18.48 29.92 7.02
N VAL A 414 17.49 30.31 6.23
CA VAL A 414 17.51 31.49 5.37
C VAL A 414 16.37 32.41 5.76
N ILE A 415 16.67 33.59 6.29
CA ILE A 415 15.67 34.60 6.63
C ILE A 415 15.35 35.37 5.35
N PRO A 416 14.09 35.47 4.90
CA PRO A 416 13.71 36.26 3.75
C PRO A 416 14.11 37.73 3.94
N LYS A 417 14.80 38.31 2.97
CA LYS A 417 15.29 39.72 3.04
C LYS A 417 14.19 40.75 2.88
N THR A 418 12.97 40.38 2.54
CA THR A 418 11.86 41.33 2.36
C THR A 418 10.59 40.70 2.97
N PRO A 419 9.88 41.38 3.88
CA PRO A 419 8.57 40.98 4.30
C PRO A 419 7.65 41.06 3.08
N ILE A 420 6.93 39.97 2.77
CA ILE A 420 5.83 40.02 1.82
C ILE A 420 4.76 40.86 2.51
N SER A 421 4.59 42.12 2.06
CA SER A 421 3.52 42.99 2.54
C SER A 421 2.18 42.28 2.29
N PRO A 422 1.33 42.09 3.29
CA PRO A 422 -0.05 41.80 3.04
C PRO A 422 -0.68 43.02 2.36
N THR A 423 -1.15 42.87 1.16
CA THR A 423 -2.06 43.85 0.53
C THR A 423 -3.37 43.84 1.31
N LEU A 424 -3.42 44.55 2.40
CA LEU A 424 -4.64 45.01 3.02
C LEU A 424 -4.88 46.42 2.47
N ASP A 425 -5.51 46.51 1.32
CA ASP A 425 -6.11 47.75 0.84
C ASP A 425 -7.32 48.05 1.74
N PHE A 426 -7.07 48.91 2.73
CA PHE A 426 -8.13 49.59 3.44
C PHE A 426 -8.48 50.84 2.63
N ASP A 427 -9.31 50.70 1.64
CA ASP A 427 -10.07 51.82 1.09
C ASP A 427 -11.09 52.28 2.15
N CYS A 428 -10.65 53.22 2.97
CA CYS A 428 -11.55 54.08 3.71
C CYS A 428 -12.07 55.14 2.73
N GLU A 429 -13.10 54.84 1.97
CA GLU A 429 -13.89 55.89 1.36
C GLU A 429 -14.75 56.57 2.47
N ASP A 430 -14.36 57.78 2.78
CA ASP A 430 -15.19 58.73 3.48
C ASP A 430 -16.58 58.86 2.77
N SER A 431 -17.61 58.48 3.48
CA SER A 431 -18.96 58.84 3.09
C SER A 431 -19.43 60.03 3.92
N PRO A 432 -19.70 61.16 3.33
CA PRO A 432 -20.40 62.23 4.02
C PRO A 432 -21.92 61.99 3.87
N PHE A 433 -22.56 61.78 5.00
CA PHE A 433 -23.91 62.22 5.45
C PHE A 433 -24.46 61.24 6.48
#